data_cba8e9523cc0a7ff3ba03b2502099416
#
_entry.id   cba8e9523cc0a7ff3ba03b2502099416
#
_cell.length_a   1.000
_cell.length_b   1.000
_cell.length_c   1.000
_cell.angle_alpha   90.00
_cell.angle_beta   90.00
_cell.angle_gamma   90.00
#
_symmetry.space_group_name_H-M   'P 1'
#
loop_
_entity.id
_entity.type
_entity.pdbx_description
1 polymer ?
#
loop_
_entity_poly.entity_id
_entity_poly.type
_entity_poly.pdbx_seq_one_letter_code
_entity_poly.pdbx_strand_id
1 'polypeptide(L)'
;MVGSELRRLSRPLGAAIADEANDIFVSAATIGELAIKRAIGKLRFDRPIVAAVRALGFEILPVTGSHAEHAGGLPRHHNDPFDRLIIAQAYLEAMVLGTQDRRMQPYGIATLGLE
;
A
#
# COMPACT_ATOMS: atom_id res chain seq x y z
N MET A 1 1.92 -1.23 3.86
CA MET A 1 3.10 -1.83 3.22
C MET A 1 3.80 -2.73 4.22
N VAL A 2 3.72 -4.01 4.00
CA VAL A 2 4.29 -5.04 4.85
C VAL A 2 4.98 -6.10 3.98
N GLY A 3 5.93 -6.81 4.54
CA GLY A 3 6.65 -7.86 3.83
C GLY A 3 8.15 -7.68 3.94
N SER A 4 8.90 -8.37 3.09
CA SER A 4 10.36 -8.35 3.13
C SER A 4 10.96 -6.96 2.92
N GLU A 5 10.22 -6.05 2.29
CA GLU A 5 10.67 -4.70 2.02
C GLU A 5 10.74 -3.81 3.25
N LEU A 6 10.05 -4.16 4.35
CA LEU A 6 10.08 -3.40 5.59
C LEU A 6 11.49 -3.20 6.12
N ARG A 7 12.38 -4.16 5.91
CA ARG A 7 13.77 -4.07 6.37
C ARG A 7 14.61 -3.09 5.57
N ARG A 8 14.08 -2.64 4.42
CA ARG A 8 14.79 -1.77 3.48
C ARG A 8 14.06 -0.45 3.28
N LEU A 9 13.24 -0.06 4.24
CA LEU A 9 12.54 1.22 4.15
C LEU A 9 13.52 2.37 4.09
N SER A 10 13.27 3.31 3.17
CA SER A 10 13.99 4.56 3.15
C SER A 10 13.79 5.29 4.49
N ARG A 11 14.75 6.15 4.85
CA ARG A 11 14.65 6.91 6.10
C ARG A 11 13.39 7.76 6.18
N PRO A 12 13.02 8.53 5.13
CA PRO A 12 11.79 9.32 5.18
C PRO A 12 10.54 8.47 5.38
N LEU A 13 10.45 7.32 4.73
CA LEU A 13 9.30 6.44 4.86
C LEU A 13 9.24 5.81 6.25
N GLY A 14 10.36 5.30 6.75
CA GLY A 14 10.44 4.73 8.08
C GLY A 14 10.13 5.75 9.17
N ALA A 15 10.62 6.98 9.04
CA ALA A 15 10.33 8.06 9.97
C ALA A 15 8.85 8.43 9.98
N ALA A 16 8.22 8.48 8.79
CA ALA A 16 6.80 8.78 8.69
C ALA A 16 5.95 7.71 9.35
N ILE A 17 6.31 6.43 9.20
CA ILE A 17 5.60 5.31 9.82
C ILE A 17 5.76 5.36 11.34
N ALA A 18 6.94 5.69 11.83
CA ALA A 18 7.23 5.75 13.26
C ALA A 18 6.65 6.99 13.96
N ASP A 19 6.30 8.02 13.21
CA ASP A 19 5.77 9.27 13.75
C ASP A 19 4.31 9.07 14.18
N GLU A 20 4.05 9.18 15.47
CA GLU A 20 2.70 9.01 16.04
C GLU A 20 1.71 10.08 15.58
N ALA A 21 2.18 11.21 15.06
CA ALA A 21 1.32 12.23 14.50
C ALA A 21 0.71 11.83 13.15
N ASN A 22 1.27 10.83 12.49
CA ASN A 22 0.76 10.33 11.22
C ASN A 22 -0.21 9.18 11.42
N ASP A 23 -1.34 9.24 10.73
CA ASP A 23 -2.25 8.11 10.61
C ASP A 23 -1.79 7.25 9.43
N ILE A 24 -1.49 5.99 9.70
CA ILE A 24 -1.01 5.06 8.69
C ILE A 24 -2.16 4.13 8.30
N PHE A 25 -2.42 4.08 6.99
CA PHE A 25 -3.43 3.22 6.42
C PHE A 25 -2.78 2.16 5.55
N VAL A 26 -3.25 0.93 5.70
CA VAL A 26 -2.88 -0.18 4.82
C VAL A 26 -4.11 -0.50 3.98
N SER A 27 -3.96 -0.51 2.67
CA SER A 27 -5.07 -0.82 1.77
C SER A 27 -5.55 -2.25 1.94
N ALA A 28 -6.85 -2.46 1.86
CA ALA A 28 -7.41 -3.80 1.76
C ALA A 28 -6.87 -4.55 0.53
N ALA A 29 -6.49 -3.83 -0.53
CA ALA A 29 -5.84 -4.43 -1.70
C ALA A 29 -4.50 -5.05 -1.34
N THR A 30 -3.70 -4.38 -0.50
CA THR A 30 -2.43 -4.93 0.00
C THR A 30 -2.65 -6.19 0.82
N ILE A 31 -3.66 -6.19 1.67
CA ILE A 31 -4.01 -7.37 2.45
C ILE A 31 -4.38 -8.54 1.54
N GLY A 32 -5.17 -8.26 0.50
CA GLY A 32 -5.54 -9.26 -0.50
C GLY A 32 -4.33 -9.84 -1.23
N GLU A 33 -3.41 -8.99 -1.63
CA GLU A 33 -2.16 -9.41 -2.29
C GLU A 33 -1.33 -10.32 -1.38
N LEU A 34 -1.16 -9.92 -0.13
CA LEU A 34 -0.41 -10.70 0.85
C LEU A 34 -1.07 -12.06 1.11
N ALA A 35 -2.40 -12.09 1.23
CA ALA A 35 -3.15 -13.32 1.45
C ALA A 35 -3.01 -14.28 0.26
N ILE A 36 -3.04 -13.76 -0.96
CA ILE A 36 -2.85 -14.56 -2.17
C ILE A 36 -1.43 -15.12 -2.22
N LYS A 37 -0.42 -14.28 -1.95
CA LYS A 37 0.97 -14.72 -1.93
C LYS A 37 1.20 -15.82 -0.89
N ARG A 38 0.58 -15.70 0.28
CA ARG A 38 0.65 -16.73 1.32
C ARG A 38 0.01 -18.03 0.83
N ALA A 39 -1.14 -17.95 0.20
CA ALA A 39 -1.87 -19.12 -0.28
C ALA A 39 -1.10 -19.91 -1.33
N ILE A 40 -0.32 -19.22 -2.17
CA ILE A 40 0.47 -19.86 -3.22
C ILE A 40 1.93 -20.12 -2.81
N GLY A 41 2.25 -19.99 -1.54
CA GLY A 41 3.56 -20.34 -0.99
C GLY A 41 4.67 -19.30 -1.22
N LYS A 42 4.35 -18.11 -1.70
CA LYS A 42 5.34 -17.04 -1.94
C LYS A 42 5.60 -16.14 -0.73
N LEU A 43 4.81 -16.31 0.32
CA LEU A 43 4.96 -15.56 1.56
C LEU A 43 4.72 -16.49 2.74
N ARG A 44 5.65 -16.50 3.68
CA ARG A 44 5.50 -17.21 4.95
C ARG A 44 5.00 -16.23 6.00
N PHE A 45 3.78 -16.43 6.45
CA PHE A 45 3.19 -15.64 7.52
C PHE A 45 2.06 -16.45 8.13
N ASP A 46 2.24 -16.87 9.38
CA ASP A 46 1.35 -17.84 10.03
C ASP A 46 0.32 -17.20 10.96
N ARG A 47 0.19 -15.87 10.93
CA ARG A 47 -0.80 -15.14 11.73
C ARG A 47 -1.85 -14.51 10.82
N PRO A 48 -3.06 -14.20 11.35
CA PRO A 48 -4.05 -13.43 10.60
C PRO A 48 -3.47 -12.07 10.19
N ILE A 49 -3.53 -11.74 8.91
CA ILE A 49 -2.90 -10.53 8.37
C ILE A 49 -3.60 -9.28 8.92
N VAL A 50 -4.93 -9.28 8.93
CA VAL A 50 -5.73 -8.14 9.44
C VAL A 50 -5.37 -7.82 10.88
N ALA A 51 -5.33 -8.85 11.73
CA ALA A 51 -4.99 -8.66 13.14
C ALA A 51 -3.56 -8.14 13.32
N ALA A 52 -2.62 -8.64 12.51
CA ALA A 52 -1.23 -8.20 12.57
C ALA A 52 -1.09 -6.72 12.16
N VAL A 53 -1.79 -6.29 11.13
CA VAL A 53 -1.79 -4.89 10.69
C VAL A 53 -2.35 -3.99 11.79
N ARG A 54 -3.47 -4.38 12.40
CA ARG A 54 -4.09 -3.61 13.48
C ARG A 54 -3.22 -3.57 14.73
N ALA A 55 -2.52 -4.64 15.04
CA ALA A 55 -1.60 -4.69 16.17
C ALA A 55 -0.45 -3.70 16.05
N LEU A 56 -0.07 -3.32 14.82
CA LEU A 56 0.93 -2.29 14.57
C LEU A 56 0.37 -0.87 14.72
N GLY A 57 -0.92 -0.72 15.03
CA GLY A 57 -1.56 0.59 15.13
C GLY A 57 -2.02 1.16 13.80
N PHE A 58 -1.99 0.38 12.72
CA PHE A 58 -2.40 0.83 11.41
C PHE A 58 -3.90 0.62 11.20
N GLU A 59 -4.50 1.47 10.40
CA GLU A 59 -5.88 1.33 9.97
C GLU A 59 -5.94 0.68 8.59
N ILE A 60 -7.04 0.00 8.33
CA ILE A 60 -7.26 -0.64 7.03
C ILE A 60 -8.17 0.26 6.20
N LEU A 61 -7.69 0.63 5.00
CA LEU A 61 -8.47 1.42 4.05
C LEU A 61 -9.24 0.48 3.13
N PRO A 62 -10.57 0.47 3.21
CA PRO A 62 -11.38 -0.38 2.34
C PRO A 62 -11.28 0.06 0.88
N VAL A 63 -11.33 -0.91 -0.03
CA VAL A 63 -11.45 -0.62 -1.47
C VAL A 63 -12.93 -0.45 -1.78
N THR A 64 -13.29 0.74 -2.26
CA THR A 64 -14.68 1.05 -2.65
C THR A 64 -14.89 0.87 -4.15
N GLY A 65 -16.15 0.92 -4.57
CA GLY A 65 -16.48 0.91 -5.99
C GLY A 65 -15.83 2.06 -6.75
N SER A 66 -15.78 3.25 -6.13
CA SER A 66 -15.11 4.41 -6.73
C SER A 66 -13.62 4.19 -6.91
N HIS A 67 -12.96 3.59 -5.95
CA HIS A 67 -11.55 3.23 -6.07
C HIS A 67 -11.33 2.27 -7.24
N ALA A 68 -12.15 1.23 -7.32
CA ALA A 68 -12.02 0.21 -8.36
C ALA A 68 -12.24 0.78 -9.76
N GLU A 69 -13.27 1.60 -9.92
CA GLU A 69 -13.57 2.23 -11.21
C GLU A 69 -12.45 3.17 -11.63
N HIS A 70 -11.96 4.01 -10.72
CA HIS A 70 -10.87 4.93 -11.00
C HIS A 70 -9.59 4.19 -11.39
N ALA A 71 -9.28 3.09 -10.70
CA ALA A 71 -8.11 2.28 -10.99
C ALA A 71 -8.14 1.73 -12.42
N GLY A 72 -9.32 1.34 -12.91
CA GLY A 72 -9.47 0.84 -14.27
C GLY A 72 -9.15 1.87 -15.33
N GLY A 73 -9.37 3.16 -15.06
CA GLY A 73 -9.12 4.25 -15.99
C GLY A 73 -7.73 4.85 -15.92
N LEU A 74 -6.86 4.41 -15.03
CA LEU A 74 -5.51 4.96 -14.91
C LEU A 74 -4.65 4.67 -16.14
N PRO A 75 -3.72 5.58 -16.49
CA PRO A 75 -2.72 5.30 -17.53
C PRO A 75 -1.93 4.02 -17.23
N ARG A 76 -1.41 3.39 -18.27
CA ARG A 76 -0.73 2.10 -18.13
C ARG A 76 0.77 2.22 -17.88
N HIS A 77 1.16 3.03 -16.90
CA HIS A 77 2.55 3.10 -16.43
C HIS A 77 2.90 1.90 -15.55
N HIS A 78 1.88 1.24 -14.98
CA HIS A 78 2.03 0.10 -14.11
C HIS A 78 0.84 -0.84 -14.33
N ASN A 79 1.11 -2.12 -14.49
CA ASN A 79 0.07 -3.10 -14.81
C ASN A 79 -0.42 -3.91 -13.61
N ASP A 80 0.23 -3.82 -12.47
CA ASP A 80 -0.17 -4.56 -11.29
C ASP A 80 -1.52 -4.06 -10.77
N PRO A 81 -2.58 -4.89 -10.76
CA PRO A 81 -3.91 -4.45 -10.35
C PRO A 81 -3.99 -4.00 -8.90
N PHE A 82 -3.22 -4.59 -8.01
CA PHE A 82 -3.23 -4.18 -6.60
C PHE A 82 -2.61 -2.79 -6.45
N ASP A 83 -1.49 -2.52 -7.11
CA ASP A 83 -0.84 -1.22 -7.07
C ASP A 83 -1.71 -0.15 -7.71
N ARG A 84 -2.41 -0.46 -8.80
CA ARG A 84 -3.35 0.47 -9.43
C ARG A 84 -4.50 0.84 -8.49
N LEU A 85 -5.00 -0.10 -7.71
CA LEU A 85 -6.01 0.18 -6.69
C LEU A 85 -5.48 1.12 -5.61
N ILE A 86 -4.25 0.90 -5.15
CA ILE A 86 -3.63 1.74 -4.13
C ILE A 86 -3.39 3.15 -4.66
N ILE A 87 -2.97 3.30 -5.90
CA ILE A 87 -2.81 4.60 -6.56
C ILE A 87 -4.14 5.35 -6.61
N ALA A 88 -5.20 4.66 -7.01
CA ALA A 88 -6.54 5.24 -7.06
C ALA A 88 -7.01 5.71 -5.68
N GLN A 89 -6.76 4.92 -4.65
CA GLN A 89 -7.08 5.28 -3.27
C GLN A 89 -6.32 6.53 -2.84
N ALA A 90 -5.02 6.59 -3.09
CA ALA A 90 -4.21 7.75 -2.73
C ALA A 90 -4.74 9.03 -3.41
N TYR A 91 -5.11 8.92 -4.67
CA TYR A 91 -5.65 10.05 -5.42
C TYR A 91 -7.02 10.50 -4.88
N LEU A 92 -7.95 9.57 -4.76
CA LEU A 92 -9.33 9.89 -4.37
C LEU A 92 -9.46 10.30 -2.91
N GLU A 93 -8.62 9.76 -2.03
CA GLU A 93 -8.62 10.08 -0.61
C GLU A 93 -7.63 11.21 -0.25
N ALA A 94 -6.95 11.77 -1.23
CA ALA A 94 -5.95 12.83 -1.04
C ALA A 94 -4.87 12.43 -0.02
N MET A 95 -4.38 11.21 -0.13
CA MET A 95 -3.35 10.66 0.75
C MET A 95 -2.00 10.64 0.08
N VAL A 96 -0.94 10.70 0.89
CA VAL A 96 0.42 10.46 0.43
C VAL A 96 0.64 8.95 0.34
N LEU A 97 1.13 8.49 -0.81
CA LEU A 97 1.44 7.08 -1.01
C LEU A 97 2.85 6.78 -0.52
N GLY A 98 2.96 5.93 0.50
CA GLY A 98 4.25 5.39 0.94
C GLY A 98 4.67 4.26 0.02
N THR A 99 5.73 4.47 -0.75
CA THR A 99 6.21 3.47 -1.71
C THR A 99 7.68 3.67 -2.03
N GLN A 100 8.34 2.57 -2.39
CA GLN A 100 9.70 2.59 -2.93
C GLN A 100 9.73 2.12 -4.38
N ASP A 101 8.56 1.89 -4.98
CA ASP A 101 8.41 1.48 -6.37
C ASP A 101 8.25 2.72 -7.27
N ARG A 102 9.29 3.00 -8.07
CA ARG A 102 9.33 4.17 -8.96
C ARG A 102 8.28 4.11 -10.07
N ARG A 103 7.71 2.96 -10.35
CA ARG A 103 6.64 2.84 -11.35
C ARG A 103 5.37 3.56 -10.92
N MET A 104 5.23 3.89 -9.64
CA MET A 104 4.08 4.65 -9.13
C MET A 104 4.22 6.15 -9.29
N GLN A 105 5.43 6.66 -9.54
CA GLN A 105 5.72 8.09 -9.65
C GLN A 105 4.98 8.79 -10.79
N PRO A 106 4.85 8.20 -12.01
CA PRO A 106 4.23 8.90 -13.14
C PRO A 106 2.76 9.25 -12.97
N TYR A 107 2.08 8.77 -11.95
CA TYR A 107 0.65 8.98 -11.76
C TYR A 107 0.29 10.33 -11.14
N GLY A 108 1.27 11.16 -10.81
CA GLY A 108 1.02 12.53 -10.34
C GLY A 108 0.46 12.63 -8.93
N ILE A 109 0.53 11.57 -8.15
CA ILE A 109 0.15 11.59 -6.73
C ILE A 109 1.35 11.91 -5.87
N ALA A 110 1.11 12.45 -4.68
CA ALA A 110 2.17 12.69 -3.71
C ALA A 110 2.70 11.34 -3.21
N THR A 111 4.02 11.16 -3.25
CA THR A 111 4.68 9.94 -2.81
C THR A 111 5.72 10.24 -1.75
N LEU A 112 6.02 9.22 -0.95
CA LEU A 112 7.08 9.26 0.06
C LEU A 112 7.84 7.93 -0.02
N GLY A 113 9.16 8.01 -0.06
CA GLY A 113 10.01 6.83 -0.09
C GLY A 113 10.77 6.59 -1.39
N LEU A 114 10.65 7.49 -2.36
CA LEU A 114 11.29 7.36 -3.67
C LEU A 114 12.64 8.08 -3.79
N GLU A 115 13.25 8.46 -2.69
CA GLU A 115 14.56 9.11 -2.67
C GLU A 115 15.70 8.15 -2.98
#